data_f74302fd6de43a52ce715878b1d3dfa8
#
_entry.id   f74302fd6de43a52ce715878b1d3dfa8
#
_cell.length_a   1.000
_cell.length_b   1.000
_cell.length_c   1.000
_cell.angle_alpha   90.00
_cell.angle_beta   90.00
_cell.angle_gamma   90.00
#
_symmetry.space_group_name_H-M   'P 1'
#
loop_
_entity.id
_entity.type
_entity.pdbx_description
1 polymer ?
#
loop_
_entity_poly.entity_id
_entity_poly.type
_entity_poly.pdbx_seq_one_letter_code
_entity_poly.pdbx_strand_id
1 'polypeptide(L)'
;PWLARSPGFLLSVLATGALLTLAPHWSAALRRRGVPPRPAEALAAAAAAQAVCAPVIAVLAERVSLVAVPCNLLAEAAVAPATVLGFAAMAASPVAPAVAEGCAWLASWPASWAAAVARTGADLPGAELGWPGGWAGGLLLAAATAAAVLAARGLLRSPWACAGCVLLLLVAVVRPAPLTRAVTGWPPPGWRLAACDVGQGDALVLAAGEGSAVVVDAGPEPRAVDRCLRALGVDRVPLVLLSHFHADHVDGLPGVLRGRVVGAVETTSLAEPPGRAAFVRREAGRAHVPVTTARPGERGRLGELEWEVLWPPPAGTSAVAEEGPNDASVALLVRSGGLTALLLGDLEPPAQQALAEAHPGLSAVDVLKVAHHGSAYQDPQLIRRVSPRLAVVSAGAGNPYGHPSPRTLAALREQGAAVVRTDADGPVAVTGAGREVAAVTRASAGRRRARPREPEADGRARGRDGRALRQERETQEGRDGRARTQRCRTTARCHRPRPEG
;
A
#
# COMPACT_ATOMS: atom_id res chain seq x y z
N PRO A 1 19.68 33.61 12.76
CA PRO A 1 20.40 32.37 12.97
C PRO A 1 19.55 31.11 12.81
N TRP A 2 18.24 31.09 13.18
CA TRP A 2 17.38 29.93 13.04
C TRP A 2 17.04 29.63 11.57
N LEU A 3 16.79 30.64 10.75
CA LEU A 3 16.55 30.49 9.31
C LEU A 3 17.75 29.81 8.60
N ALA A 4 18.99 30.17 8.96
CA ALA A 4 20.19 29.60 8.36
C ALA A 4 20.36 28.10 8.63
N ARG A 5 19.63 27.53 9.59
CA ARG A 5 19.58 26.10 9.92
C ARG A 5 18.36 25.38 9.34
N SER A 6 17.47 26.13 8.67
CA SER A 6 16.29 25.57 8.02
C SER A 6 16.69 24.87 6.71
N PRO A 7 16.36 23.57 6.53
CA PRO A 7 16.60 22.88 5.26
C PRO A 7 15.96 23.58 4.06
N GLY A 8 14.75 24.16 4.26
CA GLY A 8 14.05 24.90 3.20
C GLY A 8 14.81 26.14 2.75
N PHE A 9 15.43 26.88 3.67
CA PHE A 9 16.25 28.03 3.33
C PHE A 9 17.51 27.62 2.56
N LEU A 10 18.19 26.55 3.01
CA LEU A 10 19.35 26.00 2.31
C LEU A 10 19.00 25.60 0.87
N LEU A 11 17.90 24.86 0.68
CA LEU A 11 17.44 24.45 -0.65
C LEU A 11 17.09 25.65 -1.54
N SER A 12 16.47 26.69 -0.99
CA SER A 12 16.15 27.92 -1.73
C SER A 12 17.40 28.65 -2.19
N VAL A 13 18.40 28.81 -1.33
CA VAL A 13 19.69 29.42 -1.68
C VAL A 13 20.42 28.64 -2.74
N LEU A 14 20.47 27.32 -2.59
CA LEU A 14 21.13 26.41 -3.54
C LEU A 14 20.44 26.44 -4.91
N ALA A 15 19.09 26.36 -4.93
CA ALA A 15 18.32 26.44 -6.17
C ALA A 15 18.55 27.78 -6.89
N THR A 16 18.46 28.88 -6.17
CA THR A 16 18.72 30.23 -6.74
C THR A 16 20.15 30.32 -7.28
N GLY A 17 21.13 29.87 -6.52
CA GLY A 17 22.52 29.80 -6.99
C GLY A 17 22.69 29.00 -8.25
N ALA A 18 22.05 27.82 -8.35
CA ALA A 18 22.10 26.97 -9.54
C ALA A 18 21.43 27.66 -10.76
N LEU A 19 20.31 28.32 -10.55
CA LEU A 19 19.60 29.07 -11.58
C LEU A 19 20.44 30.23 -12.14
N LEU A 20 21.18 30.93 -11.29
CA LEU A 20 22.01 32.07 -11.71
C LEU A 20 23.33 31.66 -12.33
N THR A 21 23.89 30.49 -11.94
CA THR A 21 25.24 30.10 -12.37
C THR A 21 25.23 28.97 -13.40
N LEU A 22 24.50 27.88 -13.16
CA LEU A 22 24.51 26.67 -14.02
C LEU A 22 23.51 26.76 -15.16
N ALA A 23 22.30 27.22 -14.89
CA ALA A 23 21.22 27.21 -15.88
C ALA A 23 21.56 28.05 -17.15
N PRO A 24 22.17 29.24 -17.10
CA PRO A 24 22.54 29.97 -18.31
C PRO A 24 23.54 29.21 -19.17
N HIS A 25 24.53 28.56 -18.56
CA HIS A 25 25.55 27.79 -19.29
C HIS A 25 24.92 26.56 -19.98
N TRP A 26 24.01 25.88 -19.28
CA TRP A 26 23.34 24.69 -19.82
C TRP A 26 22.31 25.06 -20.91
N SER A 27 21.58 26.16 -20.73
CA SER A 27 20.69 26.70 -21.74
C SER A 27 21.44 27.06 -23.02
N ALA A 28 22.56 27.79 -22.91
CA ALA A 28 23.42 28.12 -24.03
C ALA A 28 23.97 26.86 -24.74
N ALA A 29 24.31 25.81 -24.00
CA ALA A 29 24.74 24.54 -24.56
C ALA A 29 23.64 23.81 -25.33
N LEU A 30 22.39 23.82 -24.83
CA LEU A 30 21.21 23.24 -25.48
C LEU A 30 20.85 24.03 -26.75
N ARG A 31 20.88 25.36 -26.69
CA ARG A 31 20.62 26.24 -27.85
C ARG A 31 21.62 26.02 -28.98
N ARG A 32 22.91 25.85 -28.67
CA ARG A 32 23.94 25.49 -29.67
C ARG A 32 23.65 24.15 -30.35
N ARG A 33 22.78 23.33 -29.79
CA ARG A 33 22.34 22.02 -30.35
C ARG A 33 20.99 22.09 -31.08
N GLY A 34 20.46 23.29 -31.28
CA GLY A 34 19.21 23.50 -32.00
C GLY A 34 17.95 23.43 -31.14
N VAL A 35 18.07 23.34 -29.82
CA VAL A 35 16.90 23.41 -28.93
C VAL A 35 16.39 24.85 -28.91
N PRO A 36 15.09 25.11 -29.17
CA PRO A 36 14.51 26.43 -29.10
C PRO A 36 14.77 27.14 -27.75
N PRO A 37 14.84 28.48 -27.72
CA PRO A 37 15.25 29.21 -26.52
C PRO A 37 14.43 28.90 -25.27
N ARG A 38 13.10 28.97 -25.35
CA ARG A 38 12.19 28.73 -24.20
C ARG A 38 12.31 27.30 -23.61
N PRO A 39 12.22 26.21 -24.41
CA PRO A 39 12.46 24.86 -23.87
C PRO A 39 13.87 24.67 -23.32
N ALA A 40 14.90 25.30 -23.93
CA ALA A 40 16.26 25.21 -23.45
C ALA A 40 16.45 25.86 -22.07
N GLU A 41 15.81 27.00 -21.85
CA GLU A 41 15.84 27.72 -20.56
C GLU A 41 15.11 26.92 -19.48
N ALA A 42 13.88 26.49 -19.75
CA ALA A 42 13.07 25.70 -18.81
C ALA A 42 13.77 24.39 -18.40
N LEU A 43 14.28 23.63 -19.37
CA LEU A 43 14.99 22.38 -19.11
C LEU A 43 16.28 22.59 -18.33
N ALA A 44 17.05 23.64 -18.70
CA ALA A 44 18.28 23.95 -17.99
C ALA A 44 18.02 24.41 -16.55
N ALA A 45 16.98 25.19 -16.31
CA ALA A 45 16.58 25.62 -14.98
C ALA A 45 16.17 24.44 -14.10
N ALA A 46 15.26 23.60 -14.57
CA ALA A 46 14.80 22.41 -13.83
C ALA A 46 15.96 21.43 -13.54
N ALA A 47 16.81 21.17 -14.53
CA ALA A 47 17.94 20.26 -14.36
C ALA A 47 19.03 20.82 -13.42
N ALA A 48 19.33 22.12 -13.50
CA ALA A 48 20.32 22.76 -12.62
C ALA A 48 19.86 22.78 -11.15
N ALA A 49 18.59 23.15 -10.91
CA ALA A 49 18.01 23.11 -9.57
C ALA A 49 18.02 21.69 -9.00
N GLN A 50 17.59 20.70 -9.77
CA GLN A 50 17.61 19.29 -9.35
C GLN A 50 19.02 18.79 -9.05
N ALA A 51 19.99 19.07 -9.90
CA ALA A 51 21.38 18.61 -9.71
C ALA A 51 22.00 19.11 -8.40
N VAL A 52 21.67 20.33 -7.98
CA VAL A 52 22.23 20.93 -6.77
C VAL A 52 21.41 20.59 -5.52
N CYS A 53 20.08 20.50 -5.63
CA CYS A 53 19.20 20.22 -4.50
C CYS A 53 19.10 18.71 -4.16
N ALA A 54 19.21 17.82 -5.15
CA ALA A 54 19.05 16.38 -4.92
C ALA A 54 20.01 15.80 -3.84
N PRO A 55 21.30 16.16 -3.76
CA PRO A 55 22.18 15.69 -2.70
C PRO A 55 21.71 16.08 -1.29
N VAL A 56 21.17 17.30 -1.12
CA VAL A 56 20.64 17.78 0.16
C VAL A 56 19.34 17.06 0.51
N ILE A 57 18.47 16.85 -0.48
CA ILE A 57 17.24 16.08 -0.30
C ILE A 57 17.57 14.63 0.11
N ALA A 58 18.58 14.01 -0.50
CA ALA A 58 19.01 12.66 -0.14
C ALA A 58 19.51 12.56 1.31
N VAL A 59 20.21 13.58 1.83
CA VAL A 59 20.62 13.64 3.24
C VAL A 59 19.41 13.63 4.18
N LEU A 60 18.32 14.31 3.79
CA LEU A 60 17.15 14.56 4.65
C LEU A 60 16.07 13.49 4.52
N ALA A 61 15.86 12.97 3.30
CA ALA A 61 14.72 12.13 2.97
C ALA A 61 15.11 10.68 2.61
N GLU A 62 16.40 10.36 2.54
CA GLU A 62 16.93 9.02 2.21
C GLU A 62 16.41 8.46 0.88
N ARG A 63 16.04 9.35 -0.04
CA ARG A 63 15.48 9.01 -1.35
C ARG A 63 15.85 10.04 -2.41
N VAL A 64 15.87 9.59 -3.66
CA VAL A 64 16.13 10.42 -4.84
C VAL A 64 14.98 10.29 -5.81
N SER A 65 14.40 11.42 -6.22
CA SER A 65 13.34 11.42 -7.25
C SER A 65 13.95 11.39 -8.64
N LEU A 66 13.58 10.38 -9.43
CA LEU A 66 13.99 10.24 -10.83
C LEU A 66 13.08 11.02 -11.80
N VAL A 67 11.89 11.40 -11.33
CA VAL A 67 10.88 12.11 -12.13
C VAL A 67 10.80 13.60 -11.84
N ALA A 68 11.65 14.11 -10.94
CA ALA A 68 11.58 15.51 -10.52
C ALA A 68 11.77 16.49 -11.69
N VAL A 69 12.74 16.26 -12.58
CA VAL A 69 13.00 17.16 -13.72
C VAL A 69 11.79 17.23 -14.68
N PRO A 70 11.25 16.14 -15.21
CA PRO A 70 10.07 16.20 -16.09
C PRO A 70 8.83 16.73 -15.36
N CYS A 71 8.61 16.40 -14.09
CA CYS A 71 7.47 16.91 -13.33
C CYS A 71 7.58 18.42 -13.10
N ASN A 72 8.75 18.94 -12.72
CA ASN A 72 8.97 20.34 -12.56
C ASN A 72 8.78 21.11 -13.87
N LEU A 73 9.28 20.58 -14.99
CA LEU A 73 9.09 21.17 -16.30
C LEU A 73 7.60 21.27 -16.69
N LEU A 74 6.81 20.24 -16.43
CA LEU A 74 5.37 20.24 -16.69
C LEU A 74 4.59 21.17 -15.74
N ALA A 75 5.04 21.30 -14.49
CA ALA A 75 4.42 22.16 -13.50
C ALA A 75 4.78 23.65 -13.68
N GLU A 76 5.92 23.95 -14.31
CA GLU A 76 6.45 25.33 -14.46
C GLU A 76 5.45 26.28 -15.14
N ALA A 77 4.73 25.82 -16.15
CA ALA A 77 3.71 26.61 -16.83
C ALA A 77 2.56 27.07 -15.92
N ALA A 78 2.32 26.35 -14.82
CA ALA A 78 1.27 26.65 -13.87
C ALA A 78 1.72 27.58 -12.74
N VAL A 79 3.03 27.69 -12.49
CA VAL A 79 3.57 28.44 -11.33
C VAL A 79 3.27 29.93 -11.43
N ALA A 80 3.56 30.57 -12.55
CA ALA A 80 3.33 31.99 -12.73
C ALA A 80 1.84 32.38 -12.62
N PRO A 81 0.88 31.77 -13.32
CA PRO A 81 -0.52 32.12 -13.16
C PRO A 81 -1.06 31.81 -11.74
N ALA A 82 -0.65 30.70 -11.11
CA ALA A 82 -1.06 30.40 -9.73
C ALA A 82 -0.56 31.49 -8.75
N THR A 83 0.69 31.91 -8.91
CA THR A 83 1.32 32.90 -8.04
C THR A 83 0.68 34.26 -8.22
N VAL A 84 0.53 34.75 -9.46
CA VAL A 84 -0.05 36.09 -9.74
C VAL A 84 -1.51 36.14 -9.27
N LEU A 85 -2.32 35.16 -9.57
CA LEU A 85 -3.71 35.12 -9.14
C LEU A 85 -3.84 34.95 -7.62
N GLY A 86 -2.94 34.18 -6.98
CA GLY A 86 -2.88 34.04 -5.53
C GLY A 86 -2.55 35.36 -4.83
N PHE A 87 -1.56 36.10 -5.33
CA PHE A 87 -1.25 37.46 -4.82
C PHE A 87 -2.39 38.45 -5.07
N ALA A 88 -3.05 38.39 -6.22
CA ALA A 88 -4.21 39.23 -6.51
C ALA A 88 -5.38 38.91 -5.55
N ALA A 89 -5.64 37.68 -5.27
CA ALA A 89 -6.64 37.26 -4.27
C ALA A 89 -6.31 37.77 -2.88
N MET A 90 -5.05 37.63 -2.46
CA MET A 90 -4.58 38.10 -1.17
C MET A 90 -4.69 39.64 -1.05
N ALA A 91 -4.30 40.41 -2.09
CA ALA A 91 -4.40 41.85 -2.12
C ALA A 91 -5.85 42.35 -2.14
N ALA A 92 -6.75 41.68 -2.83
CA ALA A 92 -8.17 42.04 -2.90
C ALA A 92 -8.96 41.64 -1.65
N SER A 93 -8.49 40.70 -0.86
CA SER A 93 -9.22 40.13 0.29
C SER A 93 -9.73 41.16 1.30
N PRO A 94 -8.94 42.21 1.73
CA PRO A 94 -9.42 43.17 2.72
C PRO A 94 -10.42 44.20 2.17
N VAL A 95 -10.48 44.39 0.84
CA VAL A 95 -11.24 45.52 0.21
C VAL A 95 -12.40 45.00 -0.63
N ALA A 96 -12.24 43.88 -1.30
CA ALA A 96 -13.22 43.32 -2.25
C ALA A 96 -13.27 41.80 -2.17
N PRO A 97 -13.95 41.21 -1.15
CA PRO A 97 -13.97 39.74 -0.93
C PRO A 97 -14.43 38.94 -2.15
N ALA A 98 -15.46 39.39 -2.86
CA ALA A 98 -15.96 38.71 -4.06
C ALA A 98 -14.90 38.62 -5.20
N VAL A 99 -14.07 39.69 -5.34
CA VAL A 99 -12.96 39.66 -6.31
C VAL A 99 -11.86 38.73 -5.84
N ALA A 100 -11.58 38.71 -4.53
CA ALA A 100 -10.63 37.78 -3.95
C ALA A 100 -11.03 36.33 -4.16
N GLU A 101 -12.30 35.96 -3.95
CA GLU A 101 -12.84 34.65 -4.20
C GLU A 101 -12.73 34.25 -5.69
N GLY A 102 -13.08 35.17 -6.61
CA GLY A 102 -12.90 34.95 -8.05
C GLY A 102 -11.45 34.68 -8.44
N CYS A 103 -10.51 35.47 -7.92
CA CYS A 103 -9.08 35.28 -8.15
C CYS A 103 -8.57 33.96 -7.55
N ALA A 104 -9.01 33.61 -6.35
CA ALA A 104 -8.65 32.34 -5.71
C ALA A 104 -9.21 31.13 -6.48
N TRP A 105 -10.44 31.21 -6.97
CA TRP A 105 -11.04 30.20 -7.83
C TRP A 105 -10.24 30.03 -9.13
N LEU A 106 -9.87 31.09 -9.81
CA LEU A 106 -9.02 31.03 -11.00
C LEU A 106 -7.63 30.46 -10.68
N ALA A 107 -7.03 30.82 -9.53
CA ALA A 107 -5.73 30.29 -9.10
C ALA A 107 -5.78 28.79 -8.79
N SER A 108 -6.94 28.26 -8.41
CA SER A 108 -7.12 26.83 -8.10
C SER A 108 -6.84 25.91 -9.30
N TRP A 109 -7.08 26.36 -10.52
CA TRP A 109 -6.86 25.57 -11.75
C TRP A 109 -5.39 25.27 -11.99
N PRO A 110 -4.48 26.27 -12.09
CA PRO A 110 -3.06 26.00 -12.25
C PRO A 110 -2.46 25.31 -11.00
N ALA A 111 -2.93 25.63 -9.80
CA ALA A 111 -2.51 24.93 -8.59
C ALA A 111 -2.89 23.43 -8.64
N SER A 112 -4.12 23.12 -9.08
CA SER A 112 -4.60 21.74 -9.28
C SER A 112 -3.81 20.99 -10.35
N TRP A 113 -3.42 21.69 -11.45
CA TRP A 113 -2.54 21.13 -12.45
C TRP A 113 -1.18 20.74 -11.86
N ALA A 114 -0.50 21.66 -11.18
CA ALA A 114 0.79 21.38 -10.55
C ALA A 114 0.69 20.21 -9.54
N ALA A 115 -0.38 20.18 -8.73
CA ALA A 115 -0.66 19.10 -7.81
C ALA A 115 -0.95 17.76 -8.54
N ALA A 116 -1.64 17.78 -9.67
CA ALA A 116 -1.90 16.60 -10.49
C ALA A 116 -0.60 16.04 -11.08
N VAL A 117 0.26 16.90 -11.63
CA VAL A 117 1.58 16.53 -12.16
C VAL A 117 2.44 15.89 -11.05
N ALA A 118 2.50 16.52 -9.87
CA ALA A 118 3.28 16.01 -8.74
C ALA A 118 2.76 14.64 -8.27
N ARG A 119 1.45 14.48 -8.10
CA ARG A 119 0.83 13.20 -7.71
C ARG A 119 1.07 12.12 -8.77
N THR A 120 0.80 12.44 -10.04
CA THR A 120 1.00 11.47 -11.13
C THR A 120 2.46 11.06 -11.24
N GLY A 121 3.39 12.01 -11.10
CA GLY A 121 4.82 11.74 -11.08
C GLY A 121 5.24 10.84 -9.92
N ALA A 122 4.79 11.14 -8.70
CA ALA A 122 5.07 10.33 -7.51
C ALA A 122 4.51 8.90 -7.61
N ASP A 123 3.39 8.72 -8.30
CA ASP A 123 2.77 7.41 -8.51
C ASP A 123 3.46 6.56 -9.59
N LEU A 124 4.39 7.13 -10.36
CA LEU A 124 5.11 6.35 -11.36
C LEU A 124 5.98 5.31 -10.63
N PRO A 125 5.90 4.06 -11.04
CA PRO A 125 6.74 3.02 -10.46
C PRO A 125 8.23 3.33 -10.73
N GLY A 126 9.04 3.41 -9.65
CA GLY A 126 10.44 3.84 -9.75
C GLY A 126 10.61 5.36 -9.83
N ALA A 127 9.57 6.14 -9.49
CA ALA A 127 9.67 7.60 -9.35
C ALA A 127 10.71 7.99 -8.30
N GLU A 128 10.86 7.19 -7.27
CA GLU A 128 11.84 7.36 -6.20
C GLU A 128 12.76 6.16 -6.10
N LEU A 129 14.03 6.42 -5.84
CA LEU A 129 15.05 5.42 -5.54
C LEU A 129 15.46 5.61 -4.07
N GLY A 130 15.39 4.53 -3.27
CA GLY A 130 15.97 4.53 -1.93
C GLY A 130 17.46 4.81 -2.01
N TRP A 131 17.95 5.75 -1.22
CA TRP A 131 19.34 6.21 -1.25
C TRP A 131 19.90 6.24 0.17
N PRO A 132 21.18 5.92 0.40
CA PRO A 132 21.78 6.05 1.73
C PRO A 132 21.60 7.47 2.27
N GLY A 133 21.08 7.57 3.49
CA GLY A 133 20.89 8.85 4.18
C GLY A 133 22.20 9.44 4.73
N GLY A 134 22.08 10.61 5.37
CA GLY A 134 23.18 11.30 5.99
C GLY A 134 24.21 11.88 5.00
N TRP A 135 25.26 12.50 5.53
CA TRP A 135 26.25 13.22 4.74
C TRP A 135 27.01 12.35 3.73
N ALA A 136 27.27 11.09 4.08
CA ALA A 136 27.97 10.16 3.18
C ALA A 136 27.11 9.90 1.92
N GLY A 137 25.81 9.67 2.07
CA GLY A 137 24.88 9.50 0.96
C GLY A 137 24.75 10.77 0.11
N GLY A 138 24.69 11.95 0.75
CA GLY A 138 24.68 13.22 0.04
C GLY A 138 25.92 13.45 -0.81
N LEU A 139 27.10 13.19 -0.26
CA LEU A 139 28.37 13.31 -1.01
C LEU A 139 28.48 12.29 -2.16
N LEU A 140 28.03 11.05 -1.92
CA LEU A 140 27.96 10.03 -2.95
C LEU A 140 27.04 10.46 -4.11
N LEU A 141 25.86 11.02 -3.79
CA LEU A 141 24.94 11.53 -4.82
C LEU A 141 25.51 12.75 -5.55
N ALA A 142 26.19 13.66 -4.86
CA ALA A 142 26.87 14.80 -5.49
C ALA A 142 27.95 14.33 -6.48
N ALA A 143 28.76 13.34 -6.10
CA ALA A 143 29.77 12.74 -6.97
C ALA A 143 29.13 12.02 -8.18
N ALA A 144 28.05 11.24 -7.94
CA ALA A 144 27.30 10.56 -9.00
C ALA A 144 26.66 11.56 -9.98
N THR A 145 26.09 12.66 -9.46
CA THR A 145 25.51 13.74 -10.27
C THR A 145 26.59 14.44 -11.11
N ALA A 146 27.74 14.75 -10.53
CA ALA A 146 28.87 15.33 -11.25
C ALA A 146 29.37 14.40 -12.37
N ALA A 147 29.54 13.11 -12.07
CA ALA A 147 29.92 12.09 -13.06
C ALA A 147 28.88 11.98 -14.19
N ALA A 148 27.58 11.99 -13.86
CA ALA A 148 26.49 11.96 -14.83
C ALA A 148 26.49 13.21 -15.75
N VAL A 149 26.73 14.40 -15.21
CA VAL A 149 26.86 15.65 -15.98
C VAL A 149 28.06 15.60 -16.92
N LEU A 150 29.21 15.08 -16.45
CA LEU A 150 30.39 14.90 -17.30
C LEU A 150 30.16 13.86 -18.41
N ALA A 151 29.56 12.72 -18.08
CA ALA A 151 29.20 11.68 -19.04
C ALA A 151 28.18 12.17 -20.08
N ALA A 152 27.17 12.96 -19.64
CA ALA A 152 26.19 13.55 -20.53
C ALA A 152 26.80 14.45 -21.61
N ARG A 153 27.91 15.11 -21.33
CA ARG A 153 28.65 15.90 -22.33
C ARG A 153 29.12 15.05 -23.51
N GLY A 154 29.54 13.81 -23.25
CA GLY A 154 29.92 12.85 -24.30
C GLY A 154 28.70 12.23 -24.99
N LEU A 155 27.74 11.76 -24.19
CA LEU A 155 26.54 11.07 -24.69
C LEU A 155 25.67 11.95 -25.58
N LEU A 156 25.52 13.22 -25.22
CA LEU A 156 24.77 14.21 -26.01
C LEU A 156 25.44 14.59 -27.35
N ARG A 157 26.64 14.10 -27.64
CA ARG A 157 27.30 14.27 -28.96
C ARG A 157 26.76 13.30 -30.00
N SER A 158 26.13 12.20 -29.57
CA SER A 158 25.55 11.20 -30.47
C SER A 158 24.02 11.29 -30.49
N PRO A 159 23.40 11.61 -31.61
CA PRO A 159 21.95 11.65 -31.73
C PRO A 159 21.31 10.27 -31.49
N TRP A 160 21.99 9.20 -31.86
CA TRP A 160 21.55 7.83 -31.63
C TRP A 160 21.56 7.47 -30.13
N ALA A 161 22.55 7.93 -29.38
CA ALA A 161 22.60 7.74 -27.95
C ALA A 161 21.47 8.52 -27.24
N CYS A 162 21.19 9.74 -27.68
CA CYS A 162 20.03 10.51 -27.19
C CYS A 162 18.71 9.80 -27.49
N ALA A 163 18.52 9.32 -28.71
CA ALA A 163 17.33 8.57 -29.11
C ALA A 163 17.17 7.28 -28.29
N GLY A 164 18.27 6.56 -28.06
CA GLY A 164 18.30 5.37 -27.17
C GLY A 164 17.91 5.69 -25.72
N CYS A 165 18.40 6.78 -25.16
CA CYS A 165 18.02 7.23 -23.81
C CYS A 165 16.53 7.61 -23.72
N VAL A 166 16.02 8.32 -24.73
CA VAL A 166 14.59 8.68 -24.81
C VAL A 166 13.73 7.43 -24.91
N LEU A 167 14.13 6.47 -25.76
CA LEU A 167 13.41 5.20 -25.90
C LEU A 167 13.42 4.40 -24.60
N LEU A 168 14.58 4.29 -23.93
CA LEU A 168 14.69 3.63 -22.64
C LEU A 168 13.83 4.32 -21.57
N LEU A 169 13.80 5.65 -21.56
CA LEU A 169 12.96 6.43 -20.66
C LEU A 169 11.47 6.17 -20.93
N LEU A 170 11.07 6.19 -22.23
CA LEU A 170 9.70 5.87 -22.63
C LEU A 170 9.29 4.45 -22.21
N VAL A 171 10.15 3.47 -22.43
CA VAL A 171 9.91 2.07 -22.00
C VAL A 171 9.83 1.99 -20.48
N ALA A 172 10.68 2.70 -19.76
CA ALA A 172 10.66 2.75 -18.30
C ALA A 172 9.40 3.43 -17.73
N VAL A 173 8.86 4.41 -18.45
CA VAL A 173 7.61 5.13 -18.05
C VAL A 173 6.37 4.35 -18.45
N VAL A 174 6.29 3.91 -19.70
CA VAL A 174 5.10 3.20 -20.25
C VAL A 174 4.99 1.79 -19.66
N ARG A 175 6.13 1.14 -19.38
CA ARG A 175 6.21 -0.22 -18.81
C ARG A 175 5.21 -1.19 -19.44
N PRO A 176 5.37 -1.52 -20.74
CA PRO A 176 4.48 -2.47 -21.39
C PRO A 176 4.36 -3.74 -20.57
N ALA A 177 3.14 -4.18 -20.29
CA ALA A 177 2.88 -5.35 -19.44
C ALA A 177 3.71 -6.61 -19.80
N PRO A 178 3.88 -6.96 -21.10
CA PRO A 178 4.70 -8.10 -21.50
C PRO A 178 6.18 -7.94 -21.12
N LEU A 179 6.73 -6.74 -21.29
CA LEU A 179 8.13 -6.47 -20.94
C LEU A 179 8.34 -6.48 -19.42
N THR A 180 7.41 -5.90 -18.68
CA THR A 180 7.45 -5.92 -17.20
C THR A 180 7.37 -7.35 -16.68
N ARG A 181 6.49 -8.18 -17.23
CA ARG A 181 6.39 -9.61 -16.90
C ARG A 181 7.68 -10.38 -17.24
N ALA A 182 8.26 -10.14 -18.42
CA ALA A 182 9.49 -10.79 -18.84
C ALA A 182 10.68 -10.44 -17.91
N VAL A 183 10.79 -9.17 -17.48
CA VAL A 183 11.89 -8.70 -16.62
C VAL A 183 11.68 -9.07 -15.17
N THR A 184 10.46 -8.94 -14.64
CA THR A 184 10.17 -9.14 -13.22
C THR A 184 9.72 -10.57 -12.88
N GLY A 185 9.28 -11.36 -13.87
CA GLY A 185 8.64 -12.66 -13.63
C GLY A 185 7.32 -12.55 -12.86
N TRP A 186 6.72 -11.34 -12.76
CA TRP A 186 5.49 -11.08 -12.01
C TRP A 186 4.34 -10.67 -12.95
N PRO A 187 3.13 -11.21 -12.74
CA PRO A 187 2.81 -12.35 -11.87
C PRO A 187 3.40 -13.66 -12.40
N PRO A 188 3.64 -14.65 -11.54
CA PRO A 188 4.12 -15.95 -11.97
C PRO A 188 3.06 -16.65 -12.84
N PRO A 189 3.46 -17.48 -13.82
CA PRO A 189 2.52 -18.27 -14.60
C PRO A 189 1.65 -19.16 -13.70
N GLY A 190 0.37 -19.28 -14.00
CA GLY A 190 -0.55 -20.15 -13.27
C GLY A 190 -0.84 -19.66 -11.84
N TRP A 191 -0.69 -18.35 -11.55
CA TRP A 191 -1.15 -17.81 -10.28
C TRP A 191 -2.67 -17.97 -10.12
N ARG A 192 -3.11 -18.26 -8.90
CA ARG A 192 -4.52 -18.54 -8.57
C ARG A 192 -5.10 -17.53 -7.59
N LEU A 193 -4.31 -17.10 -6.62
CA LEU A 193 -4.66 -16.07 -5.65
C LEU A 193 -3.50 -15.08 -5.56
N ALA A 194 -3.82 -13.81 -5.47
CA ALA A 194 -2.83 -12.78 -5.15
C ALA A 194 -3.33 -11.88 -4.03
N ALA A 195 -2.43 -11.50 -3.12
CA ALA A 195 -2.65 -10.46 -2.13
C ALA A 195 -1.90 -9.20 -2.60
N CYS A 196 -2.62 -8.13 -2.81
CA CYS A 196 -2.08 -6.85 -3.22
C CYS A 196 -1.44 -6.13 -2.03
N ASP A 197 -0.30 -5.50 -2.23
CA ASP A 197 0.23 -4.54 -1.26
C ASP A 197 -0.50 -3.21 -1.45
N VAL A 198 -1.55 -3.01 -0.65
CA VAL A 198 -2.40 -1.82 -0.65
C VAL A 198 -2.20 -0.93 0.57
N GLY A 199 -1.14 -1.19 1.35
CA GLY A 199 -0.94 -0.61 2.67
C GLY A 199 -1.71 -1.38 3.74
N GLN A 200 -2.13 -0.70 4.82
CA GLN A 200 -2.95 -1.34 5.85
C GLN A 200 -4.36 -1.58 5.31
N GLY A 201 -4.74 -2.84 5.15
CA GLY A 201 -6.02 -3.25 4.58
C GLY A 201 -5.90 -4.48 3.68
N ASP A 202 -7.00 -4.91 3.10
CA ASP A 202 -7.11 -6.10 2.28
C ASP A 202 -7.48 -5.77 0.82
N ALA A 203 -6.79 -6.43 -0.10
CA ALA A 203 -7.21 -6.55 -1.49
C ALA A 203 -6.66 -7.88 -2.04
N LEU A 204 -7.54 -8.85 -2.18
CA LEU A 204 -7.23 -10.17 -2.69
C LEU A 204 -7.79 -10.32 -4.09
N VAL A 205 -7.06 -11.02 -4.94
CA VAL A 205 -7.43 -11.21 -6.34
C VAL A 205 -7.40 -12.70 -6.65
N LEU A 206 -8.53 -13.26 -7.06
CA LEU A 206 -8.72 -14.67 -7.38
C LEU A 206 -8.80 -14.80 -8.90
N ALA A 207 -7.86 -15.51 -9.50
CA ALA A 207 -7.81 -15.70 -10.95
C ALA A 207 -9.04 -16.48 -11.46
N ALA A 208 -9.75 -15.93 -12.44
CA ALA A 208 -10.96 -16.50 -13.05
C ALA A 208 -10.83 -16.67 -14.57
N GLY A 209 -9.61 -16.90 -15.05
CA GLY A 209 -9.27 -16.99 -16.46
C GLY A 209 -8.38 -15.85 -16.94
N GLU A 210 -8.05 -15.85 -18.23
CA GLU A 210 -7.17 -14.83 -18.81
C GLU A 210 -7.79 -13.42 -18.74
N GLY A 211 -7.07 -12.48 -18.12
CA GLY A 211 -7.52 -11.09 -17.92
C GLY A 211 -8.73 -10.94 -17.00
N SER A 212 -9.21 -12.01 -16.35
CA SER A 212 -10.40 -12.01 -15.51
C SER A 212 -10.10 -12.46 -14.09
N ALA A 213 -10.67 -11.79 -13.09
CA ALA A 213 -10.51 -12.15 -11.68
C ALA A 213 -11.72 -11.72 -10.84
N VAL A 214 -11.96 -12.43 -9.74
CA VAL A 214 -12.79 -11.97 -8.63
C VAL A 214 -11.89 -11.20 -7.67
N VAL A 215 -12.34 -10.04 -7.23
CA VAL A 215 -11.63 -9.21 -6.26
C VAL A 215 -12.35 -9.30 -4.93
N VAL A 216 -11.62 -9.63 -3.87
CA VAL A 216 -12.13 -9.66 -2.50
C VAL A 216 -11.44 -8.53 -1.73
N ASP A 217 -12.23 -7.55 -1.32
CA ASP A 217 -11.82 -6.27 -0.77
C ASP A 217 -10.97 -5.41 -1.73
N ALA A 218 -10.97 -4.11 -1.48
CA ALA A 218 -10.35 -3.13 -2.38
C ALA A 218 -9.22 -2.32 -1.74
N GLY A 219 -8.94 -2.53 -0.45
CA GLY A 219 -7.97 -1.76 0.30
C GLY A 219 -8.39 -0.31 0.57
N PRO A 220 -7.52 0.47 1.22
CA PRO A 220 -7.80 1.86 1.56
C PRO A 220 -7.54 2.83 0.41
N GLU A 221 -6.69 2.46 -0.55
CA GLU A 221 -6.13 3.40 -1.53
C GLU A 221 -6.45 2.97 -2.97
N PRO A 222 -7.29 3.72 -3.72
CA PRO A 222 -7.69 3.37 -5.09
C PRO A 222 -6.52 3.15 -6.05
N ARG A 223 -5.43 3.91 -5.91
CA ARG A 223 -4.27 3.77 -6.79
C ARG A 223 -3.46 2.52 -6.52
N ALA A 224 -3.43 2.06 -5.26
CA ALA A 224 -2.68 0.87 -4.88
C ALA A 224 -3.32 -0.39 -5.48
N VAL A 225 -4.63 -0.56 -5.32
CA VAL A 225 -5.35 -1.70 -5.90
C VAL A 225 -5.36 -1.65 -7.43
N ASP A 226 -5.52 -0.46 -8.04
CA ASP A 226 -5.46 -0.30 -9.50
C ASP A 226 -4.08 -0.71 -10.06
N ARG A 227 -2.98 -0.29 -9.43
CA ARG A 227 -1.62 -0.72 -9.81
C ARG A 227 -1.45 -2.24 -9.71
N CYS A 228 -1.98 -2.85 -8.66
CA CYS A 228 -1.91 -4.30 -8.47
C CYS A 228 -2.68 -5.04 -9.56
N LEU A 229 -3.92 -4.66 -9.82
CA LEU A 229 -4.75 -5.29 -10.84
C LEU A 229 -4.14 -5.15 -12.25
N ARG A 230 -3.56 -3.99 -12.59
CA ARG A 230 -2.81 -3.82 -13.85
C ARG A 230 -1.58 -4.71 -13.92
N ALA A 231 -0.83 -4.83 -12.82
CA ALA A 231 0.34 -5.70 -12.78
C ALA A 231 -0.03 -7.17 -12.95
N LEU A 232 -1.19 -7.59 -12.44
CA LEU A 232 -1.75 -8.93 -12.63
C LEU A 232 -2.34 -9.11 -14.03
N GLY A 233 -2.58 -8.04 -14.79
CA GLY A 233 -3.19 -8.04 -16.11
C GLY A 233 -4.70 -8.29 -16.06
N VAL A 234 -5.36 -7.79 -15.03
CA VAL A 234 -6.82 -7.93 -14.84
C VAL A 234 -7.54 -6.78 -15.49
N ASP A 235 -8.34 -7.10 -16.50
CA ASP A 235 -9.15 -6.15 -17.27
C ASP A 235 -10.66 -6.33 -17.00
N ARG A 236 -11.06 -7.51 -16.54
CA ARG A 236 -12.44 -7.86 -16.21
C ARG A 236 -12.54 -8.35 -14.77
N VAL A 237 -13.51 -7.82 -14.03
CA VAL A 237 -13.80 -8.19 -12.65
C VAL A 237 -15.29 -8.55 -12.57
N PRO A 238 -15.68 -9.82 -12.89
CA PRO A 238 -17.08 -10.23 -12.84
C PRO A 238 -17.73 -9.99 -11.49
N LEU A 239 -16.95 -10.07 -10.40
CA LEU A 239 -17.42 -9.86 -9.04
C LEU A 239 -16.36 -9.13 -8.21
N VAL A 240 -16.77 -8.09 -7.51
CA VAL A 240 -16.07 -7.51 -6.36
C VAL A 240 -16.83 -7.92 -5.12
N LEU A 241 -16.21 -8.66 -4.21
CA LEU A 241 -16.80 -9.00 -2.93
C LEU A 241 -16.14 -8.17 -1.84
N LEU A 242 -16.91 -7.37 -1.12
CA LEU A 242 -16.45 -6.57 0.00
C LEU A 242 -16.83 -7.28 1.30
N SER A 243 -15.83 -7.69 2.06
CA SER A 243 -16.03 -8.47 3.28
C SER A 243 -16.84 -7.70 4.31
N HIS A 244 -16.52 -6.44 4.54
CA HIS A 244 -17.25 -5.52 5.41
C HIS A 244 -16.93 -4.06 5.00
N PHE A 245 -17.53 -3.07 5.68
CA PHE A 245 -17.47 -1.68 5.22
C PHE A 245 -16.40 -0.81 5.91
N HIS A 246 -15.38 -1.36 6.55
CA HIS A 246 -14.28 -0.52 7.03
C HIS A 246 -13.49 0.08 5.86
N ALA A 247 -12.88 1.24 6.11
CA ALA A 247 -12.19 2.04 5.11
C ALA A 247 -11.06 1.29 4.40
N ASP A 248 -10.36 0.48 5.13
CA ASP A 248 -9.21 -0.32 4.67
C ASP A 248 -9.63 -1.56 3.84
N HIS A 249 -10.94 -1.78 3.64
CA HIS A 249 -11.50 -2.78 2.74
C HIS A 249 -12.25 -2.19 1.56
N VAL A 250 -12.82 -0.97 1.69
CA VAL A 250 -13.74 -0.45 0.66
C VAL A 250 -13.28 0.83 -0.03
N ASP A 251 -12.42 1.67 0.58
CA ASP A 251 -12.08 2.98 0.03
C ASP A 251 -11.32 2.90 -1.29
N GLY A 252 -10.68 1.77 -1.57
CA GLY A 252 -10.03 1.47 -2.84
C GLY A 252 -10.97 1.14 -3.98
N LEU A 253 -12.28 0.93 -3.76
CA LEU A 253 -13.25 0.51 -4.78
C LEU A 253 -13.18 1.33 -6.09
N PRO A 254 -13.03 2.67 -6.09
CA PRO A 254 -12.85 3.43 -7.32
C PRO A 254 -11.65 2.99 -8.16
N GLY A 255 -10.62 2.41 -7.52
CA GLY A 255 -9.46 1.86 -8.20
C GLY A 255 -9.75 0.53 -8.90
N VAL A 256 -10.62 -0.30 -8.33
CA VAL A 256 -11.10 -1.54 -8.96
C VAL A 256 -11.97 -1.22 -10.16
N LEU A 257 -12.86 -0.23 -10.03
CA LEU A 257 -13.79 0.19 -11.10
C LEU A 257 -13.09 0.88 -12.28
N ARG A 258 -11.89 1.46 -12.06
CA ARG A 258 -11.22 2.28 -13.06
C ARG A 258 -10.73 1.48 -14.25
N GLY A 259 -11.31 1.75 -15.44
CA GLY A 259 -10.87 1.20 -16.73
C GLY A 259 -11.04 -0.31 -16.85
N ARG A 260 -11.94 -0.91 -16.06
CA ARG A 260 -12.27 -2.34 -16.08
C ARG A 260 -13.75 -2.57 -16.27
N VAL A 261 -14.08 -3.72 -16.84
CA VAL A 261 -15.47 -4.18 -16.90
C VAL A 261 -15.76 -4.89 -15.57
N VAL A 262 -16.61 -4.29 -14.74
CA VAL A 262 -17.02 -4.84 -13.45
C VAL A 262 -18.47 -5.31 -13.54
N GLY A 263 -18.74 -6.57 -13.15
CA GLY A 263 -20.07 -7.17 -13.27
C GLY A 263 -20.99 -6.81 -12.10
N ALA A 264 -20.55 -7.05 -10.88
CA ALA A 264 -21.32 -6.75 -9.66
C ALA A 264 -20.38 -6.44 -8.48
N VAL A 265 -20.92 -5.74 -7.50
CA VAL A 265 -20.35 -5.61 -6.16
C VAL A 265 -21.24 -6.36 -5.19
N GLU A 266 -20.65 -7.27 -4.43
CA GLU A 266 -21.34 -8.02 -3.39
C GLU A 266 -20.78 -7.63 -2.02
N THR A 267 -21.66 -7.50 -1.02
CA THR A 267 -21.28 -6.96 0.29
C THR A 267 -21.86 -7.81 1.42
N THR A 268 -21.32 -7.64 2.64
CA THR A 268 -21.97 -8.13 3.85
C THR A 268 -23.39 -7.53 4.03
N SER A 269 -24.22 -8.21 4.81
CA SER A 269 -25.56 -7.75 5.17
C SER A 269 -25.56 -6.57 6.15
N LEU A 270 -24.55 -6.45 7.03
CA LEU A 270 -24.41 -5.36 8.00
C LEU A 270 -23.84 -4.10 7.34
N ALA A 271 -24.69 -3.09 7.11
CA ALA A 271 -24.29 -1.86 6.42
C ALA A 271 -23.62 -0.84 7.36
N GLU A 272 -22.61 -1.26 8.11
CA GLU A 272 -21.87 -0.45 9.07
C GLU A 272 -20.36 -0.37 8.73
N PRO A 273 -19.73 0.80 8.88
CA PRO A 273 -20.29 2.12 9.17
C PRO A 273 -21.18 2.65 8.03
N PRO A 274 -22.32 3.31 8.31
CA PRO A 274 -23.30 3.68 7.28
C PRO A 274 -22.73 4.63 6.22
N GLY A 275 -21.79 5.49 6.61
CA GLY A 275 -21.12 6.40 5.68
C GLY A 275 -20.30 5.66 4.61
N ARG A 276 -19.66 4.54 4.96
CA ARG A 276 -18.89 3.70 4.03
C ARG A 276 -19.79 2.83 3.17
N ALA A 277 -20.86 2.29 3.72
CA ALA A 277 -21.87 1.59 2.94
C ALA A 277 -22.53 2.52 1.90
N ALA A 278 -22.81 3.78 2.27
CA ALA A 278 -23.29 4.79 1.33
C ALA A 278 -22.21 5.15 0.27
N PHE A 279 -20.94 5.20 0.63
CA PHE A 279 -19.83 5.41 -0.31
C PHE A 279 -19.79 4.30 -1.35
N VAL A 280 -19.81 3.03 -0.95
CA VAL A 280 -19.79 1.88 -1.86
C VAL A 280 -20.95 1.94 -2.85
N ARG A 281 -22.19 2.15 -2.36
CA ARG A 281 -23.37 2.28 -3.23
C ARG A 281 -23.25 3.43 -4.23
N ARG A 282 -22.71 4.56 -3.80
CA ARG A 282 -22.51 5.74 -4.67
C ARG A 282 -21.47 5.48 -5.75
N GLU A 283 -20.31 4.90 -5.38
CA GLU A 283 -19.24 4.63 -6.37
C GLU A 283 -19.64 3.54 -7.37
N ALA A 284 -20.29 2.47 -6.90
CA ALA A 284 -20.86 1.44 -7.78
C ALA A 284 -21.95 2.02 -8.70
N GLY A 285 -22.85 2.85 -8.16
CA GLY A 285 -23.90 3.50 -8.94
C GLY A 285 -23.35 4.44 -10.03
N ARG A 286 -22.27 5.17 -9.75
CA ARG A 286 -21.56 6.00 -10.77
C ARG A 286 -20.99 5.17 -11.90
N ALA A 287 -20.58 3.95 -11.60
CA ALA A 287 -20.05 3.00 -12.59
C ALA A 287 -21.13 2.12 -13.21
N HIS A 288 -22.42 2.32 -12.86
CA HIS A 288 -23.56 1.49 -13.28
C HIS A 288 -23.40 0.00 -12.91
N VAL A 289 -22.72 -0.28 -11.79
CA VAL A 289 -22.48 -1.64 -11.29
C VAL A 289 -23.51 -1.96 -10.19
N PRO A 290 -24.28 -3.05 -10.29
CA PRO A 290 -25.23 -3.45 -9.26
C PRO A 290 -24.52 -3.83 -7.96
N VAL A 291 -25.17 -3.51 -6.83
CA VAL A 291 -24.72 -3.91 -5.49
C VAL A 291 -25.72 -4.91 -4.92
N THR A 292 -25.21 -6.08 -4.55
CA THR A 292 -25.97 -7.18 -3.95
C THR A 292 -25.42 -7.53 -2.57
N THR A 293 -26.13 -8.37 -1.84
CA THR A 293 -25.67 -8.85 -0.52
C THR A 293 -25.35 -10.33 -0.60
N ALA A 294 -24.17 -10.71 -0.12
CA ALA A 294 -23.72 -12.10 -0.01
C ALA A 294 -24.65 -12.88 0.92
N ARG A 295 -25.02 -14.09 0.50
CA ARG A 295 -25.90 -14.97 1.26
C ARG A 295 -25.14 -16.14 1.83
N PRO A 296 -25.41 -16.53 3.08
CA PRO A 296 -24.79 -17.73 3.65
C PRO A 296 -25.07 -18.96 2.79
N GLY A 297 -24.03 -19.76 2.54
CA GLY A 297 -24.07 -20.94 1.68
C GLY A 297 -24.15 -20.65 0.18
N GLU A 298 -24.13 -19.37 -0.23
CA GLU A 298 -24.06 -19.00 -1.64
C GLU A 298 -22.77 -19.51 -2.28
N ARG A 299 -22.91 -20.09 -3.47
CA ARG A 299 -21.82 -20.65 -4.25
C ARG A 299 -21.72 -19.95 -5.59
N GLY A 300 -20.51 -19.54 -5.93
CA GLY A 300 -20.23 -19.02 -7.24
C GLY A 300 -19.18 -19.84 -7.96
N ARG A 301 -19.18 -19.78 -9.31
CA ARG A 301 -18.22 -20.44 -10.16
C ARG A 301 -17.89 -19.60 -11.38
N LEU A 302 -16.59 -19.47 -11.68
CA LEU A 302 -16.07 -18.82 -12.88
C LEU A 302 -14.87 -19.61 -13.40
N GLY A 303 -15.09 -20.42 -14.42
CA GLY A 303 -14.08 -21.35 -14.93
C GLY A 303 -13.66 -22.39 -13.87
N GLU A 304 -12.37 -22.40 -13.52
CA GLU A 304 -11.82 -23.28 -12.46
C GLU A 304 -11.96 -22.69 -11.06
N LEU A 305 -12.34 -21.41 -10.94
CA LEU A 305 -12.55 -20.74 -9.66
C LEU A 305 -13.95 -21.04 -9.14
N GLU A 306 -14.02 -21.57 -7.93
CA GLU A 306 -15.26 -21.79 -7.17
C GLU A 306 -15.10 -21.13 -5.80
N TRP A 307 -16.19 -20.58 -5.27
CA TRP A 307 -16.23 -20.06 -3.90
C TRP A 307 -17.55 -20.38 -3.24
N GLU A 308 -17.52 -20.44 -1.91
CA GLU A 308 -18.67 -20.63 -1.05
C GLU A 308 -18.61 -19.60 0.08
N VAL A 309 -19.72 -18.91 0.31
CA VAL A 309 -19.88 -17.97 1.44
C VAL A 309 -20.15 -18.79 2.70
N LEU A 310 -19.22 -18.79 3.64
CA LEU A 310 -19.34 -19.52 4.90
C LEU A 310 -19.92 -18.64 6.02
N TRP A 311 -19.71 -17.32 5.98
CA TRP A 311 -20.09 -16.37 7.00
C TRP A 311 -20.42 -15.02 6.36
N PRO A 312 -21.29 -14.17 6.91
CA PRO A 312 -22.07 -14.36 8.13
C PRO A 312 -23.25 -15.34 7.95
N PRO A 313 -23.80 -15.91 9.03
CA PRO A 313 -25.03 -16.71 8.97
C PRO A 313 -26.23 -15.81 8.67
N PRO A 314 -27.43 -16.37 8.42
CA PRO A 314 -28.64 -15.60 8.17
C PRO A 314 -28.88 -14.56 9.28
N ALA A 315 -29.32 -13.36 8.91
CA ALA A 315 -29.62 -12.29 9.87
C ALA A 315 -30.56 -12.77 10.98
N GLY A 316 -30.26 -12.39 12.22
CA GLY A 316 -31.04 -12.78 13.40
C GLY A 316 -30.77 -14.20 13.91
N THR A 317 -29.83 -14.97 13.31
CA THR A 317 -29.50 -16.32 13.78
C THR A 317 -28.23 -16.39 14.61
N SER A 318 -27.40 -15.34 14.60
CA SER A 318 -26.18 -15.23 15.40
C SER A 318 -26.00 -13.82 15.90
N ALA A 319 -26.05 -13.63 17.22
CA ALA A 319 -25.76 -12.34 17.85
C ALA A 319 -24.33 -11.87 17.55
N VAL A 320 -23.37 -12.79 17.48
CA VAL A 320 -21.96 -12.49 17.20
C VAL A 320 -21.76 -11.80 15.85
N ALA A 321 -22.49 -12.20 14.80
CA ALA A 321 -22.39 -11.58 13.48
C ALA A 321 -22.96 -10.15 13.43
N GLU A 322 -23.68 -9.74 14.47
CA GLU A 322 -24.30 -8.42 14.61
C GLU A 322 -23.57 -7.51 15.60
N GLU A 323 -22.54 -8.01 16.31
CA GLU A 323 -21.79 -7.24 17.31
C GLU A 323 -20.95 -6.12 16.68
N GLY A 324 -20.53 -6.25 15.42
CA GLY A 324 -19.78 -5.20 14.74
C GLY A 324 -19.38 -5.53 13.31
N PRO A 325 -18.86 -4.53 12.58
CA PRO A 325 -18.48 -4.69 11.18
C PRO A 325 -17.49 -5.82 10.93
N ASN A 326 -16.49 -6.01 11.82
CA ASN A 326 -15.50 -7.05 11.69
C ASN A 326 -16.14 -8.44 11.73
N ASP A 327 -17.02 -8.68 12.72
CA ASP A 327 -17.68 -9.97 12.91
C ASP A 327 -18.79 -10.26 11.88
N ALA A 328 -19.18 -9.24 11.13
CA ALA A 328 -20.04 -9.36 9.95
C ALA A 328 -19.26 -9.55 8.64
N SER A 329 -17.92 -9.71 8.68
CA SER A 329 -17.11 -9.93 7.47
C SER A 329 -17.55 -11.17 6.71
N VAL A 330 -17.65 -11.06 5.38
CA VAL A 330 -17.90 -12.23 4.52
C VAL A 330 -16.66 -13.13 4.51
N ALA A 331 -16.81 -14.34 5.04
CA ALA A 331 -15.77 -15.36 4.94
C ALA A 331 -16.04 -16.32 3.81
N LEU A 332 -15.00 -16.66 3.04
CA LEU A 332 -15.07 -17.47 1.84
C LEU A 332 -14.20 -18.73 1.92
N LEU A 333 -14.75 -19.85 1.51
CA LEU A 333 -13.98 -21.00 1.11
C LEU A 333 -13.84 -21.00 -0.42
N VAL A 334 -12.60 -20.88 -0.87
CA VAL A 334 -12.27 -20.76 -2.30
C VAL A 334 -11.60 -22.04 -2.77
N ARG A 335 -11.96 -22.50 -3.97
CA ARG A 335 -11.29 -23.60 -4.68
C ARG A 335 -10.91 -23.16 -6.08
N SER A 336 -9.70 -23.43 -6.51
CA SER A 336 -9.24 -23.11 -7.86
C SER A 336 -8.15 -24.07 -8.31
N GLY A 337 -8.47 -24.93 -9.30
CA GLY A 337 -7.52 -25.88 -9.87
C GLY A 337 -6.77 -26.73 -8.83
N GLY A 338 -7.50 -27.28 -7.85
CA GLY A 338 -6.96 -28.05 -6.74
C GLY A 338 -6.44 -27.27 -5.55
N LEU A 339 -6.25 -25.95 -5.65
CA LEU A 339 -5.95 -25.07 -4.51
C LEU A 339 -7.21 -24.88 -3.66
N THR A 340 -7.05 -24.94 -2.33
CA THR A 340 -8.08 -24.56 -1.38
C THR A 340 -7.60 -23.36 -0.55
N ALA A 341 -8.42 -22.33 -0.42
CA ALA A 341 -8.11 -21.16 0.38
C ALA A 341 -9.29 -20.74 1.27
N LEU A 342 -8.99 -20.36 2.52
CA LEU A 342 -9.95 -19.78 3.44
C LEU A 342 -9.63 -18.30 3.60
N LEU A 343 -10.60 -17.45 3.30
CA LEU A 343 -10.52 -16.00 3.43
C LEU A 343 -11.46 -15.57 4.55
N LEU A 344 -10.94 -14.96 5.60
CA LEU A 344 -11.71 -14.68 6.83
C LEU A 344 -12.11 -13.21 6.98
N GLY A 345 -11.71 -12.33 6.02
CA GLY A 345 -11.87 -10.89 6.23
C GLY A 345 -11.21 -10.47 7.54
N ASP A 346 -11.96 -9.76 8.38
CA ASP A 346 -11.49 -9.26 9.68
C ASP A 346 -12.21 -9.92 10.88
N LEU A 347 -12.76 -11.12 10.69
CA LEU A 347 -13.43 -11.86 11.75
C LEU A 347 -12.58 -11.91 13.03
N GLU A 348 -13.19 -11.57 14.16
CA GLU A 348 -12.58 -11.67 15.48
C GLU A 348 -12.82 -13.04 16.13
N PRO A 349 -12.17 -13.38 17.24
CA PRO A 349 -12.23 -14.75 17.80
C PRO A 349 -13.65 -15.29 18.03
N PRO A 350 -14.64 -14.51 18.50
CA PRO A 350 -16.00 -15.02 18.67
C PRO A 350 -16.63 -15.49 17.35
N ALA A 351 -16.48 -14.70 16.29
CA ALA A 351 -17.01 -15.05 14.97
C ALA A 351 -16.19 -16.17 14.31
N GLN A 352 -14.88 -16.22 14.51
CA GLN A 352 -14.03 -17.32 14.05
C GLN A 352 -14.47 -18.67 14.69
N GLN A 353 -14.77 -18.65 15.99
CA GLN A 353 -15.27 -19.82 16.70
C GLN A 353 -16.64 -20.23 16.21
N ALA A 354 -17.59 -19.30 16.09
CA ALA A 354 -18.93 -19.57 15.60
C ALA A 354 -18.93 -20.09 14.15
N LEU A 355 -18.08 -19.56 13.29
CA LEU A 355 -17.85 -20.08 11.95
C LEU A 355 -17.36 -21.54 11.97
N ALA A 356 -16.38 -21.86 12.86
CA ALA A 356 -15.86 -23.21 13.00
C ALA A 356 -16.90 -24.21 13.53
N GLU A 357 -17.80 -23.76 14.40
CA GLU A 357 -18.92 -24.56 14.91
C GLU A 357 -20.00 -24.79 13.86
N ALA A 358 -20.33 -23.75 13.08
CA ALA A 358 -21.31 -23.82 11.99
C ALA A 358 -20.84 -24.73 10.85
N HIS A 359 -19.52 -24.85 10.66
CA HIS A 359 -18.94 -25.66 9.58
C HIS A 359 -18.03 -26.78 10.11
N PRO A 360 -18.59 -27.84 10.73
CA PRO A 360 -17.80 -28.94 11.31
C PRO A 360 -16.97 -29.71 10.26
N GLY A 361 -17.37 -29.66 8.97
CA GLY A 361 -16.64 -30.23 7.85
C GLY A 361 -15.46 -29.40 7.35
N LEU A 362 -15.22 -28.20 7.90
CA LEU A 362 -14.08 -27.38 7.56
C LEU A 362 -12.79 -28.09 8.00
N SER A 363 -11.91 -28.34 7.05
CA SER A 363 -10.69 -29.13 7.24
C SER A 363 -9.46 -28.35 6.73
N ALA A 364 -8.30 -29.00 6.68
CA ALA A 364 -7.06 -28.40 6.22
C ALA A 364 -7.20 -27.68 4.87
N VAL A 365 -6.66 -26.49 4.76
CA VAL A 365 -6.61 -25.67 3.55
C VAL A 365 -5.16 -25.44 3.11
N ASP A 366 -4.95 -25.18 1.83
CA ASP A 366 -3.63 -24.84 1.34
C ASP A 366 -3.23 -23.42 1.78
N VAL A 367 -4.18 -22.48 1.72
CA VAL A 367 -3.95 -21.06 2.00
C VAL A 367 -4.95 -20.56 3.03
N LEU A 368 -4.45 -19.85 4.03
CA LEU A 368 -5.25 -19.04 4.94
C LEU A 368 -4.93 -17.56 4.73
N LYS A 369 -5.90 -16.74 4.32
CA LYS A 369 -5.80 -15.30 4.56
C LYS A 369 -6.10 -15.06 6.03
N VAL A 370 -5.07 -14.67 6.78
CA VAL A 370 -5.17 -14.45 8.22
C VAL A 370 -6.13 -13.32 8.52
N ALA A 371 -7.05 -13.54 9.45
CA ALA A 371 -8.06 -12.55 9.79
C ALA A 371 -7.43 -11.27 10.35
N HIS A 372 -8.11 -10.13 10.12
CA HIS A 372 -7.83 -8.83 10.72
C HIS A 372 -6.32 -8.46 10.65
N HIS A 373 -5.76 -8.58 9.44
CA HIS A 373 -4.36 -8.24 9.11
C HIS A 373 -3.31 -8.90 10.02
N GLY A 374 -3.66 -10.06 10.62
CA GLY A 374 -2.80 -10.75 11.57
C GLY A 374 -2.78 -10.10 12.95
N SER A 375 -3.90 -9.53 13.40
CA SER A 375 -4.07 -9.02 14.78
C SER A 375 -3.70 -10.07 15.83
N ALA A 376 -3.46 -9.64 17.07
CA ALA A 376 -3.17 -10.55 18.19
C ALA A 376 -4.37 -11.43 18.58
N TYR A 377 -5.54 -11.05 18.13
CA TYR A 377 -6.82 -11.70 18.45
C TYR A 377 -7.17 -12.69 17.33
N GLN A 378 -6.82 -13.95 17.52
CA GLN A 378 -7.11 -15.07 16.63
C GLN A 378 -7.65 -16.24 17.44
N ASP A 379 -8.55 -17.04 16.86
CA ASP A 379 -8.94 -18.31 17.47
C ASP A 379 -7.91 -19.42 17.16
N PRO A 380 -7.19 -19.94 18.17
CA PRO A 380 -6.20 -20.98 17.95
C PRO A 380 -6.81 -22.31 17.51
N GLN A 381 -8.10 -22.55 17.82
CA GLN A 381 -8.78 -23.80 17.44
C GLN A 381 -9.09 -23.81 15.94
N LEU A 382 -9.57 -22.69 15.38
CA LEU A 382 -9.78 -22.55 13.95
C LEU A 382 -8.44 -22.72 13.20
N ILE A 383 -7.36 -22.05 13.64
CA ILE A 383 -6.05 -22.16 13.00
C ILE A 383 -5.56 -23.61 13.00
N ARG A 384 -5.69 -24.32 14.11
CA ARG A 384 -5.32 -25.76 14.18
C ARG A 384 -6.18 -26.63 13.28
N ARG A 385 -7.48 -26.37 13.20
CA ARG A 385 -8.41 -27.13 12.37
C ARG A 385 -8.09 -26.99 10.88
N VAL A 386 -7.87 -25.75 10.43
CA VAL A 386 -7.58 -25.48 9.02
C VAL A 386 -6.14 -25.72 8.64
N SER A 387 -5.23 -25.84 9.61
CA SER A 387 -3.83 -26.24 9.46
C SER A 387 -3.21 -25.82 8.12
N PRO A 388 -3.12 -24.49 7.84
CA PRO A 388 -2.78 -23.98 6.53
C PRO A 388 -1.31 -24.29 6.21
N ARG A 389 -1.03 -24.63 4.94
CA ARG A 389 0.35 -24.74 4.44
C ARG A 389 0.99 -23.36 4.25
N LEU A 390 0.19 -22.41 3.80
CA LEU A 390 0.59 -21.04 3.55
C LEU A 390 -0.37 -20.07 4.26
N ALA A 391 0.15 -19.23 5.11
CA ALA A 391 -0.59 -18.13 5.72
C ALA A 391 -0.20 -16.81 5.02
N VAL A 392 -1.20 -16.15 4.45
CA VAL A 392 -1.05 -14.84 3.80
C VAL A 392 -1.55 -13.77 4.76
N VAL A 393 -0.68 -12.83 5.12
CA VAL A 393 -1.02 -11.68 5.94
C VAL A 393 -0.95 -10.42 5.08
N SER A 394 -2.09 -9.76 4.93
CA SER A 394 -2.18 -8.46 4.26
C SER A 394 -2.13 -7.36 5.33
N ALA A 395 -1.07 -6.57 5.34
CA ALA A 395 -0.84 -5.50 6.31
C ALA A 395 0.02 -4.41 5.69
N GLY A 396 -0.03 -3.22 6.23
CA GLY A 396 0.79 -2.08 5.78
C GLY A 396 2.11 -1.95 6.53
N ALA A 397 3.18 -1.62 5.83
CA ALA A 397 4.45 -1.33 6.45
C ALA A 397 4.35 -0.11 7.38
N GLY A 398 4.85 -0.26 8.62
CA GLY A 398 4.83 0.82 9.61
C GLY A 398 3.44 1.23 10.09
N ASN A 399 2.42 0.36 9.97
CA ASN A 399 1.08 0.65 10.46
C ASN A 399 1.06 0.87 11.99
N PRO A 400 0.17 1.75 12.49
CA PRO A 400 0.13 2.10 13.92
C PRO A 400 -0.56 1.05 14.79
N TYR A 401 -1.18 0.03 14.19
CA TYR A 401 -1.97 -0.98 14.92
C TYR A 401 -1.13 -2.13 15.49
N GLY A 402 0.15 -2.21 15.10
CA GLY A 402 1.04 -3.30 15.48
C GLY A 402 0.71 -4.63 14.78
N HIS A 403 0.06 -4.57 13.63
CA HIS A 403 -0.25 -5.73 12.79
C HIS A 403 0.85 -5.94 11.72
N PRO A 404 1.22 -7.20 11.43
CA PRO A 404 0.78 -8.41 12.13
C PRO A 404 1.45 -8.57 13.51
N SER A 405 0.69 -9.12 14.46
CA SER A 405 1.19 -9.42 15.80
C SER A 405 2.27 -10.50 15.77
N PRO A 406 3.40 -10.33 16.48
CA PRO A 406 4.41 -11.37 16.61
C PRO A 406 3.85 -12.69 17.17
N ARG A 407 2.87 -12.60 18.07
CA ARG A 407 2.18 -13.77 18.64
C ARG A 407 1.45 -14.58 17.57
N THR A 408 0.71 -13.92 16.70
CA THR A 408 -0.01 -14.57 15.59
C THR A 408 0.95 -15.19 14.59
N LEU A 409 2.03 -14.49 14.24
CA LEU A 409 3.05 -15.03 13.34
C LEU A 409 3.75 -16.26 13.93
N ALA A 410 4.04 -16.26 15.25
CA ALA A 410 4.61 -17.41 15.92
C ALA A 410 3.65 -18.61 15.90
N ALA A 411 2.38 -18.41 16.28
CA ALA A 411 1.37 -19.47 16.30
C ALA A 411 1.17 -20.11 14.91
N LEU A 412 1.16 -19.33 13.83
CA LEU A 412 1.05 -19.86 12.47
C LEU A 412 2.27 -20.70 12.08
N ARG A 413 3.49 -20.25 12.44
CA ARG A 413 4.73 -21.00 12.18
C ARG A 413 4.83 -22.28 13.00
N GLU A 414 4.39 -22.25 14.25
CA GLU A 414 4.31 -23.44 15.12
C GLU A 414 3.36 -24.51 14.56
N GLN A 415 2.33 -24.11 13.82
CA GLN A 415 1.43 -25.01 13.09
C GLN A 415 2.03 -25.49 11.75
N GLY A 416 3.26 -25.09 11.41
CA GLY A 416 3.94 -25.51 10.19
C GLY A 416 3.60 -24.66 8.96
N ALA A 417 2.86 -23.56 9.10
CA ALA A 417 2.53 -22.70 7.97
C ALA A 417 3.74 -21.88 7.52
N ALA A 418 3.98 -21.82 6.21
CA ALA A 418 4.83 -20.80 5.62
C ALA A 418 4.09 -19.44 5.68
N VAL A 419 4.68 -18.44 6.29
CA VAL A 419 4.04 -17.13 6.46
C VAL A 419 4.63 -16.13 5.48
N VAL A 420 3.78 -15.48 4.68
CA VAL A 420 4.13 -14.38 3.77
C VAL A 420 3.32 -13.14 4.11
N ARG A 421 3.93 -11.97 3.95
CA ARG A 421 3.39 -10.71 4.47
C ARG A 421 3.52 -9.60 3.43
N THR A 422 2.44 -8.88 3.14
CA THR A 422 2.52 -7.77 2.17
C THR A 422 3.39 -6.61 2.63
N ASP A 423 3.44 -6.33 3.93
CA ASP A 423 4.25 -5.26 4.53
C ASP A 423 5.77 -5.51 4.47
N ALA A 424 6.19 -6.78 4.38
CA ALA A 424 7.59 -7.18 4.34
C ALA A 424 8.03 -7.70 2.95
N ASP A 425 7.14 -8.39 2.26
CA ASP A 425 7.44 -9.13 1.03
C ASP A 425 6.88 -8.42 -0.23
N GLY A 426 6.10 -7.32 -0.04
CA GLY A 426 5.33 -6.70 -1.10
C GLY A 426 4.18 -7.59 -1.58
N PRO A 427 3.62 -7.33 -2.78
CA PRO A 427 2.51 -8.14 -3.28
C PRO A 427 2.90 -9.61 -3.43
N VAL A 428 2.00 -10.50 -3.03
CA VAL A 428 2.17 -11.96 -3.00
C VAL A 428 1.26 -12.61 -4.02
N ALA A 429 1.78 -13.52 -4.84
CA ALA A 429 0.97 -14.41 -5.69
C ALA A 429 1.16 -15.86 -5.29
N VAL A 430 0.08 -16.61 -5.25
CA VAL A 430 0.06 -18.04 -4.90
C VAL A 430 -0.13 -18.86 -6.15
N THR A 431 0.70 -19.89 -6.31
CA THR A 431 0.67 -20.86 -7.39
C THR A 431 0.65 -22.27 -6.83
N GLY A 432 0.26 -23.25 -7.67
CA GLY A 432 0.21 -24.67 -7.27
C GLY A 432 -0.95 -24.96 -6.33
N ALA A 433 -0.97 -26.19 -5.81
CA ALA A 433 -1.98 -26.69 -4.88
C ALA A 433 -1.37 -27.81 -4.02
N GLY A 434 -1.96 -28.10 -2.88
CA GLY A 434 -1.50 -29.17 -1.99
C GLY A 434 -0.02 -28.99 -1.59
N ARG A 435 0.79 -30.03 -1.80
CA ARG A 435 2.23 -29.98 -1.50
C ARG A 435 3.05 -29.04 -2.40
N GLU A 436 2.49 -28.65 -3.54
CA GLU A 436 3.15 -27.78 -4.50
C GLU A 436 2.75 -26.29 -4.32
N VAL A 437 1.90 -25.99 -3.32
CA VAL A 437 1.54 -24.60 -3.03
C VAL A 437 2.79 -23.78 -2.77
N ALA A 438 2.91 -22.65 -3.47
CA ALA A 438 4.04 -21.77 -3.36
C ALA A 438 3.61 -20.30 -3.41
N ALA A 439 4.23 -19.48 -2.59
CA ALA A 439 4.11 -18.03 -2.66
C ALA A 439 5.28 -17.46 -3.47
N VAL A 440 4.96 -16.58 -4.40
CA VAL A 440 5.93 -15.78 -5.16
C VAL A 440 5.70 -14.33 -4.80
N THR A 441 6.72 -13.68 -4.26
CA THR A 441 6.67 -12.25 -3.95
C THR A 441 7.36 -11.46 -5.04
N ARG A 442 7.01 -10.19 -5.21
CA ARG A 442 7.65 -9.35 -6.22
C ARG A 442 9.14 -9.12 -5.91
N ALA A 443 9.53 -9.13 -4.65
CA ALA A 443 10.92 -9.04 -4.22
C ALA A 443 11.71 -10.32 -4.49
N SER A 444 11.05 -11.49 -4.50
CA SER A 444 11.64 -12.81 -4.74
C SER A 444 11.56 -13.26 -6.19
N ALA A 445 10.83 -12.56 -7.06
CA ALA A 445 10.76 -12.88 -8.48
C ALA A 445 12.14 -12.82 -9.17
N GLY A 446 13.10 -12.07 -8.59
CA GLY A 446 14.53 -12.13 -8.95
C GLY A 446 15.34 -13.17 -8.18
N ARG A 447 14.80 -13.81 -7.16
CA ARG A 447 15.46 -14.82 -6.32
C ARG A 447 14.46 -15.93 -5.97
N ARG A 448 14.49 -17.04 -6.70
CA ARG A 448 13.87 -18.37 -6.43
C ARG A 448 12.51 -18.37 -5.68
N ARG A 449 11.55 -19.12 -6.22
CA ARG A 449 10.28 -19.51 -5.60
C ARG A 449 10.51 -19.94 -4.15
N ALA A 450 9.87 -19.25 -3.18
CA ALA A 450 9.82 -19.73 -1.81
C ALA A 450 8.95 -21.01 -1.79
N ARG A 451 9.59 -22.17 -1.75
CA ARG A 451 8.93 -23.43 -1.42
C ARG A 451 8.69 -23.47 0.09
N PRO A 452 7.60 -24.06 0.57
CA PRO A 452 7.48 -24.40 1.99
C PRO A 452 8.73 -25.20 2.38
N ARG A 453 9.47 -24.76 3.39
CA ARG A 453 10.56 -25.56 3.96
C ARG A 453 9.92 -26.77 4.60
N GLU A 454 10.36 -27.98 4.22
CA GLU A 454 10.16 -29.16 5.05
C GLU A 454 10.70 -28.85 6.47
N PRO A 455 10.03 -29.32 7.53
CA PRO A 455 10.56 -29.15 8.87
C PRO A 455 11.90 -29.90 8.94
N GLU A 456 12.97 -29.13 8.98
CA GLU A 456 14.30 -29.65 9.27
C GLU A 456 14.25 -30.21 10.70
N ALA A 457 14.47 -31.50 10.83
CA ALA A 457 14.66 -32.18 12.12
C ALA A 457 15.95 -31.65 12.75
N ASP A 458 15.87 -30.52 13.46
CA ASP A 458 17.02 -29.96 14.16
C ASP A 458 17.14 -30.56 15.56
N GLY A 459 17.99 -31.55 15.61
CA GLY A 459 18.60 -32.03 16.84
C GLY A 459 19.88 -31.27 17.12
N ARG A 460 19.80 -30.06 17.70
CA ARG A 460 20.86 -29.40 18.51
C ARG A 460 20.54 -27.93 18.77
N ALA A 461 19.99 -27.65 19.92
CA ALA A 461 20.26 -26.40 20.63
C ALA A 461 19.99 -26.57 22.12
N ARG A 462 21.00 -27.04 22.84
CA ARG A 462 21.08 -26.82 24.28
C ARG A 462 21.83 -25.52 24.54
N GLY A 463 21.16 -24.62 25.28
CA GLY A 463 21.82 -23.69 26.20
C GLY A 463 22.30 -22.37 25.61
N ARG A 464 21.44 -21.34 25.72
CA ARG A 464 21.87 -19.95 25.96
C ARG A 464 20.74 -18.92 26.12
N ASP A 465 19.60 -19.20 26.73
CA ASP A 465 18.58 -18.15 26.94
C ASP A 465 17.98 -18.07 28.37
N GLY A 466 18.71 -18.52 29.36
CA GLY A 466 18.26 -18.42 30.75
C GLY A 466 18.48 -17.04 31.42
N ARG A 467 19.17 -16.08 30.81
CA ARG A 467 19.48 -14.78 31.44
C ARG A 467 18.64 -13.60 30.99
N ALA A 468 18.12 -13.59 29.76
CA ALA A 468 17.32 -12.47 29.24
C ALA A 468 15.92 -12.40 29.86
N LEU A 469 15.27 -13.55 30.11
CA LEU A 469 13.91 -13.61 30.64
C LEU A 469 13.80 -13.25 32.14
N ARG A 470 14.91 -13.22 32.90
CA ARG A 470 14.92 -12.80 34.31
C ARG A 470 14.94 -11.27 34.45
N GLN A 471 15.55 -10.58 33.53
CA GLN A 471 15.68 -9.12 33.58
C GLN A 471 14.40 -8.38 33.14
N GLU A 472 13.59 -8.98 32.27
CA GLU A 472 12.30 -8.42 31.89
C GLU A 472 11.20 -8.59 32.94
N ARG A 473 11.24 -9.66 33.77
CA ARG A 473 10.30 -9.84 34.89
C ARG A 473 10.52 -8.81 35.99
N GLU A 474 11.75 -8.49 36.35
CA GLU A 474 12.06 -7.51 37.39
C GLU A 474 11.70 -6.06 36.98
N THR A 475 11.71 -5.73 35.70
CA THR A 475 11.28 -4.42 35.20
C THR A 475 9.76 -4.28 35.11
N GLN A 476 9.02 -5.38 34.95
CA GLN A 476 7.55 -5.37 34.85
C GLN A 476 6.91 -5.24 36.24
N GLU A 477 7.43 -5.95 37.24
CA GLU A 477 6.95 -5.83 38.64
C GLU A 477 7.26 -4.47 39.27
N GLY A 478 8.35 -3.81 38.87
CA GLY A 478 8.69 -2.46 39.32
C GLY A 478 7.79 -1.34 38.73
N ARG A 479 7.13 -1.59 37.59
CA ARG A 479 6.19 -0.63 37.00
C ARG A 479 4.77 -0.75 37.55
N ASP A 480 4.31 -1.96 37.85
CA ASP A 480 2.97 -2.17 38.41
C ASP A 480 2.87 -1.74 39.89
N GLY A 481 3.97 -1.82 40.65
CA GLY A 481 4.05 -1.30 42.01
C GLY A 481 3.94 0.23 42.13
N ARG A 482 4.43 0.97 41.12
CA ARG A 482 4.35 2.45 41.10
C ARG A 482 2.98 2.97 40.62
N ALA A 483 2.28 2.23 39.77
CA ALA A 483 0.94 2.60 39.31
C ALA A 483 -0.13 2.44 40.40
N ARG A 484 0.03 1.50 41.34
CA ARG A 484 -0.89 1.32 42.46
C ARG A 484 -0.73 2.39 43.54
N THR A 485 0.48 2.88 43.80
CA THR A 485 0.74 3.93 44.81
C THR A 485 0.31 5.32 44.35
N GLN A 486 0.19 5.57 43.04
CA GLN A 486 -0.24 6.86 42.50
C GLN A 486 -1.75 7.01 42.41
N ARG A 487 -2.51 5.90 42.35
CA ARG A 487 -3.99 5.94 42.36
C ARG A 487 -4.61 6.18 43.74
N CYS A 488 -3.90 5.93 44.83
CA CYS A 488 -4.41 6.17 46.19
C CYS A 488 -4.23 7.60 46.70
N ARG A 489 -3.57 8.51 45.93
CA ARG A 489 -3.37 9.90 46.41
C ARG A 489 -4.34 10.94 45.81
N THR A 490 -5.26 10.56 44.93
CA THR A 490 -6.16 11.50 44.24
C THR A 490 -7.65 11.34 44.52
N THR A 491 -8.07 10.44 45.44
CA THR A 491 -9.48 10.37 45.87
C THR A 491 -9.58 10.32 47.37
N ALA A 492 -9.48 11.50 48.01
CA ALA A 492 -9.87 11.71 49.39
C ALA A 492 -11.40 11.77 49.48
N ARG A 493 -12.05 10.66 49.66
CA ARG A 493 -13.36 10.48 50.34
C ARG A 493 -13.77 9.01 50.26
N CYS A 494 -13.34 8.20 51.23
CA CYS A 494 -14.00 6.95 51.54
C CYS A 494 -14.88 7.15 52.77
N HIS A 495 -16.18 7.09 52.58
CA HIS A 495 -17.13 6.95 53.69
C HIS A 495 -16.95 5.61 54.36
N ARG A 496 -16.80 5.64 55.71
CA ARG A 496 -16.92 4.48 56.60
C ARG A 496 -18.41 4.17 56.78
N PRO A 497 -18.87 2.95 56.67
CA PRO A 497 -20.18 2.54 57.24
C PRO A 497 -20.06 2.33 58.76
N ARG A 498 -21.04 2.80 59.48
CA ARG A 498 -21.25 2.52 60.93
C ARG A 498 -21.84 1.12 61.07
N PRO A 499 -21.54 0.42 62.20
CA PRO A 499 -22.23 -0.81 62.56
C PRO A 499 -23.57 -0.46 63.23
N GLU A 500 -24.63 -1.07 62.77
CA GLU A 500 -25.87 -1.16 63.49
C GLU A 500 -25.92 -2.48 64.27
N GLY A 501 -26.47 -2.37 65.51
CA GLY A 501 -26.66 -3.44 66.46
C GLY A 501 -27.88 -4.32 66.17
#